data_ba4bede9865283128e2e3f004cd7b074
#
_entry.id   ba4bede9865283128e2e3f004cd7b074
#
_cell.length_a   1.000
_cell.length_b   1.000
_cell.length_c   1.000
_cell.angle_alpha   90.00
_cell.angle_beta   90.00
_cell.angle_gamma   90.00
#
_symmetry.space_group_name_H-M   'P 1'
#
loop_
_entity.id
_entity.type
_entity.pdbx_description
1 polymer ?
#
loop_
_entity_poly.entity_id
_entity_poly.type
_entity_poly.pdbx_seq_one_letter_code
_entity_poly.pdbx_strand_id
1 'polypeptide(L)'
;MHRLALVPLALMTSTALGDNVSQKLEPLVRVVDLNVGESTVVTLCDGSLARVKLVNVAEMRDDVCFAIRRADVTVEVSGQTATIVSATYNLPTLVGGVQIDCSITRGYNSNGDPEFWGLDKDARLRLWPAGSPWIAPKTFVYPVKQKWFATDTQMANVPVFVDGGDRAGERDIYYHSGLDIGGSEGLVEVVAATDALVVSAGEIVLDAHKQDTPVRPRYDVIYLLDARGWYYRYSHLKEFDQRIIPGRTVAMGDRIGLLGKEGGSGGWSHLHFEIKSRQPSGKWGTQEGYAFLWEAYQRQHHPKVTAVARPHHLIWTGDTVTLDASESRSVTGAIENYEWHFEDGTTASGPRVDRTYDTPGRHSEILKVTNSAGDVAYDFAVVMVVDRAHPDWLVPSIHANYYPTFGIRPGDPVTFKVRTFNTTDGSEVWNFGDGSPEVEVHSDGNAVQLAPDGYAITSHRFAQPGDYLVKVERSNSHGVKAVGHLHVRVETE
;
A
#
# COMPACT_ATOMS: atom_id res chain seq x y z
N MET A 1 -45.20 -65.49 -31.42
CA MET A 1 -45.06 -65.03 -30.00
C MET A 1 -43.81 -64.29 -29.85
N HIS A 2 -43.81 -62.96 -30.04
CA HIS A 2 -42.66 -62.08 -29.88
C HIS A 2 -42.87 -61.32 -28.59
N ARG A 3 -41.96 -61.48 -27.65
CA ARG A 3 -41.91 -60.66 -26.42
C ARG A 3 -41.18 -59.42 -26.69
N LEU A 4 -41.82 -58.24 -26.59
CA LEU A 4 -41.18 -56.94 -26.50
C LEU A 4 -40.60 -56.79 -25.10
N ALA A 5 -39.32 -56.44 -25.05
CA ALA A 5 -38.63 -56.01 -23.84
C ALA A 5 -38.78 -54.51 -23.70
N LEU A 6 -39.39 -54.02 -22.63
CA LEU A 6 -39.41 -52.60 -22.24
C LEU A 6 -38.06 -52.26 -21.59
N VAL A 7 -37.39 -51.24 -22.13
CA VAL A 7 -36.23 -50.62 -21.52
C VAL A 7 -36.72 -49.42 -20.65
N PRO A 8 -36.39 -49.36 -19.38
CA PRO A 8 -36.79 -48.20 -18.56
C PRO A 8 -35.94 -46.96 -18.90
N LEU A 9 -36.62 -45.88 -19.20
CA LEU A 9 -36.06 -44.54 -19.40
C LEU A 9 -35.66 -44.02 -18.02
N ALA A 10 -34.35 -43.92 -17.78
CA ALA A 10 -33.82 -43.26 -16.60
C ALA A 10 -34.05 -41.77 -16.70
N LEU A 11 -34.90 -41.21 -15.84
CA LEU A 11 -35.02 -39.78 -15.61
C LEU A 11 -33.71 -39.31 -14.96
N MET A 12 -32.90 -38.58 -15.72
CA MET A 12 -31.84 -37.76 -15.15
C MET A 12 -32.47 -36.58 -14.41
N THR A 13 -32.53 -36.66 -13.11
CA THR A 13 -32.81 -35.50 -12.26
C THR A 13 -31.65 -34.54 -12.39
N SER A 14 -31.88 -33.43 -13.06
CA SER A 14 -30.96 -32.27 -13.00
C SER A 14 -30.98 -31.79 -11.55
N THR A 15 -29.90 -32.03 -10.82
CA THR A 15 -29.63 -31.33 -9.58
C THR A 15 -29.47 -29.86 -9.93
N ALA A 16 -30.49 -29.07 -9.63
CA ALA A 16 -30.36 -27.62 -9.60
C ALA A 16 -29.18 -27.28 -8.71
N LEU A 17 -28.15 -26.63 -9.28
CA LEU A 17 -27.15 -25.92 -8.53
C LEU A 17 -27.90 -24.90 -7.70
N GLY A 18 -28.05 -25.18 -6.42
CA GLY A 18 -28.66 -24.27 -5.47
C GLY A 18 -27.93 -22.94 -5.50
N ASP A 19 -28.70 -21.87 -5.66
CA ASP A 19 -28.29 -20.51 -5.39
C ASP A 19 -27.72 -20.44 -3.97
N ASN A 20 -26.39 -20.56 -3.82
CA ASN A 20 -25.71 -20.07 -2.66
C ASN A 20 -25.77 -18.54 -2.74
N VAL A 21 -26.91 -17.98 -2.32
CA VAL A 21 -26.98 -16.56 -1.95
C VAL A 21 -25.97 -16.41 -0.83
N SER A 22 -24.77 -15.88 -1.14
CA SER A 22 -23.74 -15.62 -0.15
C SER A 22 -24.37 -14.74 0.92
N GLN A 23 -24.38 -15.21 2.17
CA GLN A 23 -24.95 -14.49 3.30
C GLN A 23 -24.33 -13.09 3.33
N LYS A 24 -25.18 -12.03 3.28
CA LYS A 24 -24.72 -10.65 3.29
C LYS A 24 -23.77 -10.43 4.49
N LEU A 25 -22.57 -9.94 4.22
CA LEU A 25 -21.61 -9.57 5.25
C LEU A 25 -21.83 -8.12 5.65
N GLU A 26 -22.10 -7.88 6.93
CA GLU A 26 -22.16 -6.51 7.44
C GLU A 26 -20.75 -6.02 7.75
N PRO A 27 -20.34 -4.80 7.26
CA PRO A 27 -19.07 -4.20 7.62
C PRO A 27 -18.99 -3.94 9.13
N LEU A 28 -17.81 -4.19 9.74
CA LEU A 28 -17.58 -3.83 11.15
C LEU A 28 -17.38 -2.33 11.32
N VAL A 29 -16.82 -1.69 10.30
CA VAL A 29 -16.58 -0.24 10.28
C VAL A 29 -17.90 0.53 10.18
N ARG A 30 -17.98 1.64 10.91
CA ARG A 30 -18.98 2.69 10.68
C ARG A 30 -18.28 3.95 10.20
N VAL A 31 -18.85 4.59 9.21
CA VAL A 31 -18.23 5.73 8.51
C VAL A 31 -19.12 6.95 8.67
N VAL A 32 -18.53 8.08 9.02
CA VAL A 32 -19.22 9.37 9.09
C VAL A 32 -18.36 10.47 8.46
N ASP A 33 -19.00 11.37 7.74
CA ASP A 33 -18.36 12.59 7.23
C ASP A 33 -18.87 13.77 8.08
N LEU A 34 -17.95 14.57 8.63
CA LEU A 34 -18.28 15.70 9.49
C LEU A 34 -17.58 16.98 9.04
N ASN A 35 -18.28 18.12 9.18
CA ASN A 35 -17.63 19.43 9.16
C ASN A 35 -17.07 19.78 10.54
N VAL A 36 -16.08 20.67 10.58
CA VAL A 36 -15.55 21.19 11.83
C VAL A 36 -16.68 21.82 12.66
N GLY A 37 -16.78 21.42 13.93
CA GLY A 37 -17.83 21.79 14.84
C GLY A 37 -19.06 20.87 14.84
N GLU A 38 -19.22 20.03 13.82
CA GLU A 38 -20.35 19.10 13.70
C GLU A 38 -20.17 17.87 14.60
N SER A 39 -21.30 17.37 15.12
CA SER A 39 -21.34 16.13 15.91
C SER A 39 -22.49 15.22 15.50
N THR A 40 -22.30 13.92 15.68
CA THR A 40 -23.34 12.91 15.43
C THR A 40 -23.26 11.78 16.46
N VAL A 41 -24.31 10.97 16.52
CA VAL A 41 -24.34 9.71 17.27
C VAL A 41 -24.32 8.55 16.27
N VAL A 42 -23.39 7.64 16.44
CA VAL A 42 -23.16 6.49 15.58
C VAL A 42 -23.50 5.21 16.33
N THR A 43 -24.32 4.34 15.74
CA THR A 43 -24.51 2.98 16.23
C THR A 43 -23.38 2.11 15.67
N LEU A 44 -22.52 1.60 16.53
CA LEU A 44 -21.41 0.72 16.16
C LEU A 44 -21.92 -0.69 15.78
N CYS A 45 -21.02 -1.53 15.26
CA CYS A 45 -21.41 -2.86 14.77
C CYS A 45 -21.88 -3.83 15.88
N ASP A 46 -21.56 -3.57 17.13
CA ASP A 46 -22.01 -4.31 18.33
C ASP A 46 -23.32 -3.75 18.92
N GLY A 47 -23.90 -2.70 18.30
CA GLY A 47 -25.10 -2.02 18.78
C GLY A 47 -24.84 -0.91 19.80
N SER A 48 -23.62 -0.73 20.28
CA SER A 48 -23.28 0.39 21.18
C SER A 48 -23.33 1.74 20.46
N LEU A 49 -23.54 2.81 21.21
CA LEU A 49 -23.64 4.16 20.68
C LEU A 49 -22.36 4.96 20.99
N ALA A 50 -21.82 5.62 19.98
CA ALA A 50 -20.71 6.53 20.11
C ALA A 50 -21.13 7.94 19.65
N ARG A 51 -20.98 8.94 20.54
CA ARG A 51 -21.09 10.34 20.12
C ARG A 51 -19.72 10.79 19.61
N VAL A 52 -19.65 11.28 18.38
CA VAL A 52 -18.42 11.79 17.78
C VAL A 52 -18.63 13.22 17.31
N LYS A 53 -17.62 14.08 17.54
CA LYS A 53 -17.59 15.47 17.08
C LYS A 53 -16.23 15.72 16.41
N LEU A 54 -16.22 16.35 15.24
CA LEU A 54 -15.02 16.90 14.65
C LEU A 54 -14.76 18.28 15.24
N VAL A 55 -13.65 18.44 15.97
CA VAL A 55 -13.33 19.69 16.68
C VAL A 55 -12.47 20.60 15.81
N ASN A 56 -11.44 20.05 15.17
CA ASN A 56 -10.50 20.81 14.33
C ASN A 56 -9.81 19.92 13.31
N VAL A 57 -9.35 20.52 12.20
CA VAL A 57 -8.45 19.92 11.22
C VAL A 57 -7.31 20.90 10.98
N ALA A 58 -6.07 20.47 11.24
CA ALA A 58 -4.86 21.25 11.00
C ALA A 58 -3.99 20.53 9.96
N GLU A 59 -3.85 21.14 8.78
CA GLU A 59 -3.13 20.57 7.65
C GLU A 59 -1.75 21.20 7.54
N MET A 60 -0.73 20.36 7.33
CA MET A 60 0.66 20.75 7.12
C MET A 60 1.06 20.47 5.69
N ARG A 61 1.58 21.50 5.02
CA ARG A 61 2.00 21.42 3.61
C ARG A 61 3.51 21.44 3.51
N ASP A 62 4.05 20.74 2.49
CA ASP A 62 5.44 20.87 2.14
C ASP A 62 5.72 22.21 1.43
N ASP A 63 6.95 22.68 1.53
CA ASP A 63 7.39 23.93 0.91
C ASP A 63 7.86 23.75 -0.55
N VAL A 64 7.95 22.52 -1.05
CA VAL A 64 8.44 22.22 -2.41
C VAL A 64 7.28 22.31 -3.41
N CYS A 65 6.19 21.57 -3.15
CA CYS A 65 5.02 21.49 -4.04
C CYS A 65 3.75 22.03 -3.40
N PHE A 66 3.81 22.47 -2.15
CA PHE A 66 2.68 22.96 -1.37
C PHE A 66 1.56 21.93 -1.18
N ALA A 67 1.93 20.65 -1.19
CA ALA A 67 1.02 19.54 -0.99
C ALA A 67 0.85 19.22 0.50
N ILE A 68 -0.34 18.79 0.90
CA ILE A 68 -0.59 18.34 2.27
C ILE A 68 0.21 17.06 2.52
N ARG A 69 1.05 17.06 3.56
CA ARG A 69 1.85 15.90 3.98
C ARG A 69 1.34 15.28 5.26
N ARG A 70 0.58 16.04 6.04
CA ARG A 70 0.00 15.60 7.30
C ARG A 70 -1.25 16.43 7.60
N ALA A 71 -2.25 15.80 8.19
CA ALA A 71 -3.39 16.48 8.76
C ALA A 71 -3.63 15.96 10.18
N ASP A 72 -3.55 16.85 11.16
CA ASP A 72 -3.88 16.58 12.55
C ASP A 72 -5.38 16.87 12.76
N VAL A 73 -6.13 15.84 13.13
CA VAL A 73 -7.58 15.87 13.25
C VAL A 73 -7.96 15.73 14.72
N THR A 74 -8.48 16.79 15.31
CA THR A 74 -8.95 16.77 16.69
C THR A 74 -10.41 16.34 16.73
N VAL A 75 -10.66 15.25 17.47
CA VAL A 75 -11.98 14.67 17.65
C VAL A 75 -12.37 14.63 19.12
N GLU A 76 -13.66 14.72 19.41
CA GLU A 76 -14.22 14.38 20.70
C GLU A 76 -15.09 13.14 20.54
N VAL A 77 -14.78 12.05 21.27
CA VAL A 77 -15.50 10.79 21.21
C VAL A 77 -16.01 10.47 22.62
N SER A 78 -17.33 10.41 22.78
CA SER A 78 -17.99 10.12 24.06
C SER A 78 -17.46 10.98 25.24
N GLY A 79 -17.12 12.25 24.98
CA GLY A 79 -16.61 13.21 25.99
C GLY A 79 -15.09 13.20 26.18
N GLN A 80 -14.35 12.33 25.50
CA GLN A 80 -12.88 12.35 25.49
C GLN A 80 -12.37 13.01 24.21
N THR A 81 -11.50 14.00 24.36
CA THR A 81 -10.85 14.69 23.21
C THR A 81 -9.47 14.09 22.95
N ALA A 82 -9.17 13.87 21.66
CA ALA A 82 -7.86 13.43 21.19
C ALA A 82 -7.55 14.03 19.82
N THR A 83 -6.27 14.11 19.48
CA THR A 83 -5.81 14.43 18.13
C THR A 83 -5.27 13.15 17.49
N ILE A 84 -5.81 12.80 16.33
CA ILE A 84 -5.41 11.66 15.49
C ILE A 84 -4.82 12.20 14.19
N VAL A 85 -3.92 11.43 13.57
CA VAL A 85 -3.34 11.79 12.27
C VAL A 85 -4.16 11.16 11.16
N SER A 86 -4.54 11.97 10.18
CA SER A 86 -5.24 11.48 8.99
C SER A 86 -4.30 10.74 8.07
N ALA A 87 -4.85 9.79 7.34
CA ALA A 87 -4.23 9.07 6.24
C ALA A 87 -3.53 7.76 6.61
N THR A 88 -3.02 7.11 5.58
CA THR A 88 -2.31 5.83 5.63
C THR A 88 -1.12 5.87 6.58
N TYR A 89 -0.72 4.71 7.03
CA TYR A 89 0.27 4.43 8.07
C TYR A 89 -0.19 4.72 9.50
N ASN A 90 -1.36 5.34 9.69
CA ASN A 90 -1.96 5.57 11.00
C ASN A 90 -3.10 4.58 11.24
N LEU A 91 -2.91 3.67 12.19
CA LEU A 91 -3.93 2.69 12.56
C LEU A 91 -4.99 3.30 13.46
N PRO A 92 -6.22 2.73 13.53
CA PRO A 92 -7.25 3.21 14.42
C PRO A 92 -6.77 3.30 15.88
N THR A 93 -7.06 4.42 16.53
CA THR A 93 -6.66 4.75 17.90
C THR A 93 -7.85 4.67 18.82
N LEU A 94 -7.66 4.22 20.08
CA LEU A 94 -8.72 4.14 21.08
C LEU A 94 -8.96 5.50 21.74
N VAL A 95 -10.18 6.06 21.54
CA VAL A 95 -10.61 7.33 22.13
C VAL A 95 -12.03 7.15 22.67
N GLY A 96 -12.27 7.47 23.93
CA GLY A 96 -13.60 7.39 24.55
C GLY A 96 -14.27 6.01 24.47
N GLY A 97 -13.47 4.93 24.51
CA GLY A 97 -13.97 3.56 24.39
C GLY A 97 -14.29 3.11 22.95
N VAL A 98 -13.89 3.89 21.95
CA VAL A 98 -14.12 3.63 20.51
C VAL A 98 -12.80 3.65 19.78
N GLN A 99 -12.56 2.68 18.90
CA GLN A 99 -11.45 2.75 17.94
C GLN A 99 -11.86 3.70 16.81
N ILE A 100 -11.04 4.70 16.56
CA ILE A 100 -11.31 5.73 15.55
C ILE A 100 -10.06 6.03 14.70
N ASP A 101 -10.25 6.27 13.42
CA ASP A 101 -9.29 6.90 12.54
C ASP A 101 -9.93 7.97 11.64
N CYS A 102 -9.09 8.71 10.93
CA CYS A 102 -9.49 9.63 9.88
C CYS A 102 -8.83 9.22 8.57
N SER A 103 -9.59 8.74 7.61
CA SER A 103 -9.05 8.24 6.34
C SER A 103 -8.67 9.36 5.37
N ILE A 104 -9.35 10.51 5.42
CA ILE A 104 -9.08 11.65 4.52
C ILE A 104 -9.69 12.94 5.07
N THR A 105 -9.04 14.07 4.81
CA THR A 105 -9.55 15.41 5.02
C THR A 105 -9.84 16.12 3.70
N ARG A 106 -10.63 17.19 3.76
CA ARG A 106 -11.03 17.95 2.58
C ARG A 106 -9.84 18.52 1.82
N GLY A 107 -8.80 18.95 2.51
CA GLY A 107 -7.61 19.52 1.89
C GLY A 107 -6.85 18.51 1.03
N TYR A 108 -6.76 17.26 1.44
CA TYR A 108 -6.25 16.18 0.59
C TYR A 108 -7.08 16.02 -0.68
N ASN A 109 -8.41 16.18 -0.57
CA ASN A 109 -9.34 15.97 -1.68
C ASN A 109 -9.43 17.16 -2.63
N SER A 110 -9.03 18.37 -2.19
CA SER A 110 -9.21 19.59 -2.97
C SER A 110 -8.30 19.71 -4.19
N ASN A 111 -7.16 19.03 -4.19
CA ASN A 111 -6.16 19.06 -5.26
C ASN A 111 -6.19 17.77 -6.12
N GLY A 112 -7.15 16.88 -5.88
CA GLY A 112 -7.34 15.65 -6.61
C GLY A 112 -8.73 15.54 -7.23
N ASP A 113 -9.04 14.38 -7.80
CA ASP A 113 -10.40 14.12 -8.25
C ASP A 113 -11.30 13.82 -7.02
N PRO A 114 -12.20 14.75 -6.63
CA PRO A 114 -13.06 14.56 -5.47
C PRO A 114 -13.99 13.35 -5.61
N GLU A 115 -14.19 12.84 -6.82
CA GLU A 115 -14.99 11.62 -7.06
C GLU A 115 -14.32 10.37 -6.52
N PHE A 116 -12.98 10.32 -6.40
CA PHE A 116 -12.31 9.12 -5.89
C PHE A 116 -12.65 8.82 -4.44
N TRP A 117 -12.81 9.85 -3.61
CA TRP A 117 -13.11 9.68 -2.19
C TRP A 117 -14.60 9.84 -1.85
N GLY A 118 -15.36 10.53 -2.69
CA GLY A 118 -16.78 10.84 -2.44
C GLY A 118 -16.98 11.61 -1.14
N LEU A 119 -16.04 12.48 -0.75
CA LEU A 119 -16.08 13.28 0.46
C LEU A 119 -16.65 14.67 0.18
N ASP A 120 -17.73 15.03 0.86
CA ASP A 120 -18.38 16.35 0.72
C ASP A 120 -18.15 17.26 1.94
N LYS A 121 -17.65 16.71 3.07
CA LYS A 121 -17.41 17.45 4.33
C LYS A 121 -15.91 17.59 4.63
N ASP A 122 -15.56 18.14 5.79
CA ASP A 122 -14.17 18.47 6.11
C ASP A 122 -13.31 17.24 6.41
N ALA A 123 -13.89 16.18 6.99
CA ALA A 123 -13.15 14.94 7.27
C ALA A 123 -14.07 13.71 7.26
N ARG A 124 -13.50 12.56 6.90
CA ARG A 124 -14.11 11.23 7.04
C ARG A 124 -13.52 10.50 8.22
N LEU A 125 -14.39 10.14 9.17
CA LEU A 125 -14.04 9.39 10.36
C LEU A 125 -14.59 7.97 10.24
N ARG A 126 -13.78 6.99 10.69
CA ARG A 126 -14.20 5.59 10.76
C ARG A 126 -14.16 5.12 12.21
N LEU A 127 -15.15 4.32 12.61
CA LEU A 127 -15.35 3.94 13.99
C LEU A 127 -15.61 2.44 14.12
N TRP A 128 -15.06 1.84 15.18
CA TRP A 128 -15.27 0.45 15.59
C TRP A 128 -15.41 0.37 17.12
N PRO A 129 -16.12 -0.65 17.65
CA PRO A 129 -16.10 -0.91 19.10
C PRO A 129 -14.67 -1.14 19.60
N ALA A 130 -14.42 -0.82 20.86
CA ALA A 130 -13.14 -1.16 21.49
C ALA A 130 -12.86 -2.67 21.41
N GLY A 131 -11.64 -3.03 20.96
CA GLY A 131 -11.22 -4.42 20.82
C GLY A 131 -11.86 -5.20 19.68
N SER A 132 -12.73 -4.57 18.87
CA SER A 132 -13.21 -5.16 17.62
C SER A 132 -12.06 -5.31 16.62
N PRO A 133 -12.01 -6.38 15.82
CA PRO A 133 -11.19 -6.38 14.62
C PRO A 133 -11.66 -5.28 13.66
N TRP A 134 -10.75 -4.79 12.81
CA TRP A 134 -11.08 -3.72 11.84
C TRP A 134 -11.79 -4.28 10.61
N ILE A 135 -11.48 -5.53 10.25
CA ILE A 135 -12.23 -6.28 9.23
C ILE A 135 -12.60 -7.67 9.78
N ALA A 136 -13.77 -8.19 9.41
CA ALA A 136 -14.27 -9.45 9.94
C ALA A 136 -13.23 -10.58 9.72
N PRO A 137 -12.84 -11.32 10.77
CA PRO A 137 -11.90 -12.42 10.66
C PRO A 137 -12.34 -13.47 9.65
N LYS A 138 -11.38 -14.08 8.94
CA LYS A 138 -11.61 -15.10 7.91
C LYS A 138 -12.42 -14.64 6.69
N THR A 139 -12.52 -13.33 6.47
CA THR A 139 -13.22 -12.76 5.31
C THR A 139 -12.34 -11.84 4.47
N PHE A 140 -11.06 -11.72 4.83
CA PHE A 140 -10.12 -10.85 4.12
C PHE A 140 -8.67 -11.32 4.32
N VAL A 141 -7.87 -11.30 3.25
CA VAL A 141 -6.44 -11.64 3.23
C VAL A 141 -5.62 -10.55 2.55
N TYR A 142 -4.34 -10.53 2.82
CA TYR A 142 -3.39 -9.64 2.15
C TYR A 142 -3.31 -9.98 0.65
N PRO A 143 -3.46 -9.02 -0.28
CA PRO A 143 -3.74 -9.30 -1.68
C PRO A 143 -2.53 -9.71 -2.52
N VAL A 144 -1.32 -9.73 -1.96
CA VAL A 144 -0.10 -10.13 -2.65
C VAL A 144 0.72 -11.14 -1.83
N LYS A 145 1.34 -12.10 -2.51
CA LYS A 145 2.18 -13.09 -1.84
C LYS A 145 3.63 -12.59 -1.72
N GLN A 146 3.80 -11.60 -0.86
CA GLN A 146 5.13 -11.05 -0.54
C GLN A 146 5.18 -10.47 0.86
N LYS A 147 6.39 -10.22 1.35
CA LYS A 147 6.67 -9.60 2.64
C LYS A 147 6.11 -8.18 2.70
N TRP A 148 5.63 -7.77 3.86
CA TRP A 148 5.24 -6.38 4.14
C TRP A 148 6.46 -5.47 3.98
N PHE A 149 6.29 -4.35 3.27
CA PHE A 149 7.40 -3.48 2.87
C PHE A 149 8.57 -4.23 2.20
N ALA A 150 8.25 -5.20 1.31
CA ALA A 150 9.27 -5.85 0.48
C ALA A 150 10.03 -4.85 -0.41
N THR A 151 9.43 -3.72 -0.66
CA THR A 151 10.05 -2.52 -1.24
C THR A 151 9.69 -1.33 -0.36
N ASP A 152 10.32 -0.19 -0.60
CA ASP A 152 9.97 1.08 0.06
C ASP A 152 8.68 1.72 -0.48
N THR A 153 7.98 1.06 -1.40
CA THR A 153 6.83 1.61 -2.10
C THR A 153 5.53 1.01 -1.59
N GLN A 154 4.90 1.73 -0.69
CA GLN A 154 3.48 1.60 -0.34
C GLN A 154 2.94 3.00 -0.13
N MET A 155 1.93 3.39 -0.90
CA MET A 155 1.32 4.72 -0.83
C MET A 155 -0.18 4.60 -0.78
N ALA A 156 -0.80 5.40 0.06
CA ALA A 156 -2.21 5.67 0.01
C ALA A 156 -2.46 7.06 0.58
N ASN A 157 -3.36 7.82 -0.03
CA ASN A 157 -3.74 9.15 0.41
C ASN A 157 -2.49 10.09 0.59
N VAL A 158 -1.44 9.82 -0.17
CA VAL A 158 -0.23 10.63 -0.27
C VAL A 158 -0.29 11.41 -1.59
N PRO A 159 0.20 12.66 -1.65
CA PRO A 159 0.27 13.40 -2.91
C PRO A 159 1.12 12.66 -3.93
N VAL A 160 0.61 12.52 -5.12
CA VAL A 160 1.29 11.93 -6.27
C VAL A 160 1.34 12.96 -7.39
N PHE A 161 2.46 13.06 -8.08
CA PHE A 161 2.62 13.96 -9.22
C PHE A 161 2.00 13.36 -10.47
N VAL A 162 1.42 14.21 -11.31
CA VAL A 162 0.84 13.83 -12.59
C VAL A 162 1.91 13.96 -13.68
N ASP A 163 1.97 12.97 -14.57
CA ASP A 163 2.82 12.97 -15.76
C ASP A 163 4.32 13.28 -15.53
N GLY A 164 4.87 12.75 -14.45
CA GLY A 164 6.29 12.93 -14.14
C GLY A 164 6.63 14.31 -13.58
N GLY A 165 5.66 14.96 -12.98
CA GLY A 165 5.77 16.29 -12.37
C GLY A 165 6.58 16.34 -11.08
N ASP A 166 7.68 15.59 -10.94
CA ASP A 166 8.60 15.62 -9.80
C ASP A 166 9.45 16.91 -9.78
N ARG A 167 8.86 18.02 -10.20
CA ARG A 167 9.54 19.33 -10.28
C ARG A 167 9.13 20.20 -9.12
N ALA A 168 10.10 20.91 -8.56
CA ALA A 168 9.82 21.91 -7.55
C ALA A 168 8.82 22.96 -8.06
N GLY A 169 7.82 23.27 -7.22
CA GLY A 169 6.75 24.19 -7.60
C GLY A 169 5.64 23.58 -8.46
N GLU A 170 5.73 22.30 -8.83
CA GLU A 170 4.65 21.59 -9.48
C GLU A 170 3.37 21.66 -8.63
N ARG A 171 2.25 21.97 -9.27
CA ARG A 171 0.94 22.07 -8.61
C ARG A 171 -0.06 21.06 -9.15
N ASP A 172 0.31 20.37 -10.22
CA ASP A 172 -0.51 19.35 -10.85
C ASP A 172 -0.30 18.01 -10.15
N ILE A 173 -0.82 17.93 -8.93
CA ILE A 173 -0.74 16.78 -8.05
C ILE A 173 -2.15 16.26 -7.75
N TYR A 174 -2.27 14.96 -7.52
CA TYR A 174 -3.49 14.36 -6.99
C TYR A 174 -3.20 13.57 -5.71
N TYR A 175 -4.23 13.41 -4.90
CA TYR A 175 -4.14 12.58 -3.70
C TYR A 175 -4.60 11.18 -4.02
N HIS A 176 -3.66 10.25 -3.87
CA HIS A 176 -3.83 8.86 -4.23
C HIS A 176 -4.98 8.20 -3.45
N SER A 177 -5.81 7.46 -4.14
CA SER A 177 -6.90 6.66 -3.57
C SER A 177 -6.54 5.18 -3.65
N GLY A 178 -6.54 4.48 -2.52
CA GLY A 178 -6.10 3.09 -2.46
C GLY A 178 -4.67 2.95 -1.94
N LEU A 179 -4.05 1.81 -2.16
CA LEU A 179 -2.71 1.50 -1.70
C LEU A 179 -1.90 0.89 -2.85
N ASP A 180 -0.76 1.48 -3.15
CA ASP A 180 0.20 0.93 -4.10
C ASP A 180 1.18 0.01 -3.37
N ILE A 181 1.22 -1.25 -3.78
CA ILE A 181 2.07 -2.27 -3.19
C ILE A 181 3.12 -2.66 -4.22
N GLY A 182 4.32 -2.10 -4.10
CA GLY A 182 5.44 -2.39 -5.00
C GLY A 182 5.90 -3.84 -4.91
N GLY A 183 6.42 -4.38 -6.01
CA GLY A 183 6.92 -5.75 -6.07
C GLY A 183 7.53 -6.10 -7.42
N SER A 184 8.04 -7.34 -7.55
CA SER A 184 8.69 -7.82 -8.77
C SER A 184 7.67 -8.15 -9.86
N GLU A 185 7.69 -7.37 -10.95
CA GLU A 185 6.86 -7.58 -12.14
C GLU A 185 6.94 -9.02 -12.65
N GLY A 186 5.78 -9.64 -12.86
CA GLY A 186 5.65 -10.98 -13.43
C GLY A 186 6.07 -12.13 -12.49
N LEU A 187 6.46 -11.84 -11.24
CA LEU A 187 6.90 -12.84 -10.27
C LEU A 187 5.99 -12.90 -9.04
N VAL A 188 5.48 -11.77 -8.58
CA VAL A 188 4.63 -11.72 -7.39
C VAL A 188 3.19 -12.09 -7.75
N GLU A 189 2.65 -13.11 -7.07
CA GLU A 189 1.25 -13.49 -7.22
C GLU A 189 0.33 -12.49 -6.53
N VAL A 190 -0.71 -12.06 -7.27
CA VAL A 190 -1.83 -11.28 -6.75
C VAL A 190 -3.00 -12.22 -6.51
N VAL A 191 -3.63 -12.12 -5.34
CA VAL A 191 -4.72 -12.99 -4.91
C VAL A 191 -5.99 -12.20 -4.60
N ALA A 192 -7.14 -12.86 -4.71
CA ALA A 192 -8.42 -12.29 -4.28
C ALA A 192 -8.38 -12.02 -2.76
N ALA A 193 -8.55 -10.78 -2.35
CA ALA A 193 -8.52 -10.42 -0.93
C ALA A 193 -9.72 -10.98 -0.14
N THR A 194 -10.79 -11.37 -0.81
CA THR A 194 -12.06 -11.85 -0.23
C THR A 194 -12.77 -12.78 -1.19
N ASP A 195 -13.71 -13.58 -0.69
CA ASP A 195 -14.68 -14.29 -1.55
C ASP A 195 -15.49 -13.26 -2.33
N ALA A 196 -15.55 -13.37 -3.65
CA ALA A 196 -16.16 -12.34 -4.48
C ALA A 196 -16.65 -12.84 -5.84
N LEU A 197 -17.56 -12.04 -6.42
CA LEU A 197 -17.94 -12.14 -7.83
C LEU A 197 -16.96 -11.32 -8.67
N VAL A 198 -16.44 -11.88 -9.75
CA VAL A 198 -15.71 -11.13 -10.78
C VAL A 198 -16.71 -10.29 -11.57
N VAL A 199 -16.69 -8.98 -11.38
CA VAL A 199 -17.63 -8.09 -12.10
C VAL A 199 -17.01 -7.48 -13.34
N SER A 200 -15.68 -7.38 -13.38
CA SER A 200 -14.94 -6.90 -14.55
C SER A 200 -13.56 -7.56 -14.62
N ALA A 201 -13.11 -7.88 -15.82
CA ALA A 201 -11.75 -8.31 -16.13
C ALA A 201 -11.35 -7.72 -17.50
N GLY A 202 -10.29 -6.90 -17.49
CA GLY A 202 -9.95 -6.09 -18.65
C GLY A 202 -11.10 -5.17 -19.04
N GLU A 203 -11.40 -5.11 -20.33
CA GLU A 203 -12.47 -4.29 -20.87
C GLU A 203 -13.88 -4.92 -20.73
N ILE A 204 -13.96 -6.17 -20.26
CA ILE A 204 -15.25 -6.89 -20.13
C ILE A 204 -15.86 -6.60 -18.78
N VAL A 205 -17.09 -6.09 -18.77
CA VAL A 205 -17.88 -5.77 -17.58
C VAL A 205 -19.23 -6.46 -17.64
N LEU A 206 -19.69 -7.03 -16.54
CA LEU A 206 -21.07 -7.55 -16.43
C LEU A 206 -22.08 -6.43 -16.63
N ASP A 207 -23.15 -6.70 -17.38
CA ASP A 207 -24.16 -5.69 -17.73
C ASP A 207 -24.76 -4.98 -16.51
N ALA A 208 -25.04 -5.73 -15.44
CA ALA A 208 -25.57 -5.18 -14.19
C ALA A 208 -24.59 -4.22 -13.46
N HIS A 209 -23.32 -4.15 -13.87
CA HIS A 209 -22.28 -3.34 -13.24
C HIS A 209 -21.72 -2.24 -14.13
N LYS A 210 -22.35 -1.96 -15.27
CA LYS A 210 -21.96 -0.90 -16.21
C LYS A 210 -22.42 0.50 -15.79
N GLN A 211 -23.43 0.59 -14.93
CA GLN A 211 -24.03 1.86 -14.50
C GLN A 211 -24.19 1.90 -12.99
N ASP A 212 -24.08 3.09 -12.41
CA ASP A 212 -24.21 3.33 -10.95
C ASP A 212 -23.28 2.45 -10.09
N THR A 213 -22.08 2.19 -10.59
CA THR A 213 -21.02 1.45 -9.91
C THR A 213 -19.69 2.18 -10.04
N PRO A 214 -18.68 1.87 -9.21
CA PRO A 214 -17.35 2.45 -9.32
C PRO A 214 -16.48 1.74 -10.38
N VAL A 215 -17.03 0.82 -11.17
CA VAL A 215 -16.28 0.02 -12.14
C VAL A 215 -15.84 0.90 -13.31
N ARG A 216 -14.52 0.98 -13.50
CA ARG A 216 -13.88 1.66 -14.64
C ARG A 216 -12.94 0.65 -15.31
N PRO A 217 -13.42 -0.05 -16.36
CA PRO A 217 -12.66 -1.13 -16.98
C PRO A 217 -11.42 -0.59 -17.68
N ARG A 218 -10.35 -1.37 -17.65
CA ARG A 218 -9.12 -1.15 -18.38
C ARG A 218 -8.41 -2.49 -18.57
N TYR A 219 -7.66 -2.68 -19.63
CA TYR A 219 -7.06 -3.96 -20.02
C TYR A 219 -6.21 -4.64 -18.93
N ASP A 220 -5.70 -3.88 -17.96
CA ASP A 220 -4.84 -4.33 -16.86
C ASP A 220 -5.56 -4.39 -15.49
N VAL A 221 -6.90 -4.27 -15.47
CA VAL A 221 -7.69 -4.09 -14.25
C VAL A 221 -8.71 -5.21 -14.05
N ILE A 222 -8.81 -5.69 -12.81
CA ILE A 222 -9.87 -6.58 -12.34
C ILE A 222 -10.69 -5.86 -11.28
N TYR A 223 -12.03 -6.01 -11.34
CA TYR A 223 -12.92 -5.63 -10.24
C TYR A 223 -13.63 -6.86 -9.69
N LEU A 224 -13.54 -7.00 -8.38
CA LEU A 224 -14.26 -8.02 -7.59
C LEU A 224 -15.33 -7.33 -6.74
N LEU A 225 -16.48 -7.97 -6.56
CA LEU A 225 -17.56 -7.51 -5.67
C LEU A 225 -17.81 -8.57 -4.59
N ASP A 226 -17.70 -8.18 -3.32
CA ASP A 226 -17.92 -9.07 -2.20
C ASP A 226 -19.35 -9.00 -1.62
N ALA A 227 -19.60 -9.82 -0.62
CA ALA A 227 -20.89 -9.89 0.07
C ALA A 227 -21.20 -8.67 0.98
N ARG A 228 -20.24 -7.76 1.20
CA ARG A 228 -20.44 -6.44 1.85
C ARG A 228 -21.04 -5.43 0.87
N GLY A 229 -21.00 -5.70 -0.42
CA GLY A 229 -21.31 -4.75 -1.48
C GLY A 229 -20.13 -3.82 -1.76
N TRP A 230 -18.93 -4.22 -1.39
CA TRP A 230 -17.70 -3.49 -1.67
C TRP A 230 -17.08 -3.98 -2.97
N TYR A 231 -16.56 -3.02 -3.79
CA TYR A 231 -15.79 -3.32 -4.97
C TYR A 231 -14.31 -3.25 -4.66
N TYR A 232 -13.57 -4.25 -5.11
CA TYR A 232 -12.12 -4.33 -4.98
C TYR A 232 -11.50 -4.18 -6.35
N ARG A 233 -10.69 -3.16 -6.53
CA ARG A 233 -9.94 -2.90 -7.76
C ARG A 233 -8.51 -3.37 -7.61
N TYR A 234 -8.06 -4.14 -8.59
CA TYR A 234 -6.68 -4.60 -8.75
C TYR A 234 -6.19 -4.07 -10.10
N SER A 235 -5.21 -3.18 -10.09
CA SER A 235 -4.70 -2.55 -11.31
C SER A 235 -3.22 -2.82 -11.53
N HIS A 236 -2.75 -2.52 -12.74
CA HIS A 236 -1.38 -2.68 -13.20
C HIS A 236 -0.92 -4.13 -13.30
N LEU A 237 -1.88 -5.08 -13.41
CA LEU A 237 -1.58 -6.50 -13.51
C LEU A 237 -0.87 -6.82 -14.82
N LYS A 238 0.21 -7.63 -14.74
CA LYS A 238 0.97 -8.14 -15.89
C LYS A 238 0.17 -9.14 -16.70
N GLU A 239 -0.55 -9.98 -15.99
CA GLU A 239 -1.45 -10.99 -16.56
C GLU A 239 -2.57 -11.32 -15.60
N PHE A 240 -3.69 -11.79 -16.14
CA PHE A 240 -4.80 -12.35 -15.38
C PHE A 240 -4.70 -13.88 -15.35
N ASP A 241 -5.08 -14.49 -14.23
CA ASP A 241 -5.29 -15.94 -14.20
C ASP A 241 -6.45 -16.31 -15.15
N GLN A 242 -6.32 -17.39 -15.90
CA GLN A 242 -7.30 -17.81 -16.89
C GLN A 242 -8.70 -18.08 -16.32
N ARG A 243 -8.81 -18.29 -15.01
CA ARG A 243 -10.08 -18.50 -14.31
C ARG A 243 -10.84 -17.21 -14.04
N ILE A 244 -10.21 -16.04 -14.20
CA ILE A 244 -10.80 -14.72 -13.95
C ILE A 244 -11.66 -14.31 -15.13
N ILE A 245 -12.93 -14.65 -15.03
CA ILE A 245 -13.95 -14.41 -16.06
C ILE A 245 -15.14 -13.70 -15.39
N PRO A 246 -15.58 -12.54 -15.91
CA PRO A 246 -16.77 -11.86 -15.38
C PRO A 246 -17.98 -12.82 -15.27
N GLY A 247 -18.65 -12.80 -14.11
CA GLY A 247 -19.75 -13.68 -13.77
C GLY A 247 -19.35 -14.95 -13.00
N ARG A 248 -18.05 -15.25 -12.87
CA ARG A 248 -17.57 -16.32 -11.98
C ARG A 248 -17.26 -15.78 -10.59
N THR A 249 -17.35 -16.65 -9.61
CA THR A 249 -16.89 -16.38 -8.24
C THR A 249 -15.45 -16.83 -8.08
N VAL A 250 -14.71 -16.12 -7.22
CA VAL A 250 -13.37 -16.48 -6.74
C VAL A 250 -13.43 -16.64 -5.23
N ALA A 251 -12.65 -17.57 -4.70
CA ALA A 251 -12.46 -17.70 -3.26
C ALA A 251 -11.35 -16.78 -2.78
N MET A 252 -11.44 -16.35 -1.53
CA MET A 252 -10.39 -15.62 -0.83
C MET A 252 -9.06 -16.38 -0.89
N GLY A 253 -7.99 -15.72 -1.35
CA GLY A 253 -6.68 -16.33 -1.54
C GLY A 253 -6.45 -16.99 -2.89
N ASP A 254 -7.46 -17.12 -3.75
CA ASP A 254 -7.28 -17.59 -5.12
C ASP A 254 -6.36 -16.63 -5.89
N ARG A 255 -5.40 -17.17 -6.64
CA ARG A 255 -4.60 -16.37 -7.56
C ARG A 255 -5.51 -15.75 -8.61
N ILE A 256 -5.39 -14.43 -8.78
CA ILE A 256 -6.13 -13.68 -9.80
C ILE A 256 -5.23 -13.14 -10.92
N GLY A 257 -3.92 -13.04 -10.67
CA GLY A 257 -2.97 -12.56 -11.67
C GLY A 257 -1.55 -12.47 -11.14
N LEU A 258 -0.70 -11.83 -11.91
CA LEU A 258 0.66 -11.43 -11.53
C LEU A 258 0.77 -9.91 -11.46
N LEU A 259 1.49 -9.43 -10.46
CA LEU A 259 1.85 -8.02 -10.33
C LEU A 259 2.62 -7.53 -11.55
N GLY A 260 2.30 -6.34 -12.02
CA GLY A 260 2.89 -5.76 -13.21
C GLY A 260 3.15 -4.28 -13.10
N LYS A 261 3.23 -3.61 -14.24
CA LYS A 261 3.34 -2.16 -14.40
C LYS A 261 2.48 -1.65 -15.55
N GLU A 262 1.41 -2.38 -15.87
CA GLU A 262 0.57 -2.09 -17.03
C GLU A 262 -0.30 -0.83 -16.82
N GLY A 263 -0.84 -0.29 -17.90
CA GLY A 263 -1.72 0.88 -17.85
C GLY A 263 -1.04 2.15 -17.33
N GLY A 264 -1.74 2.90 -16.48
CA GLY A 264 -1.28 4.19 -15.95
C GLY A 264 -0.38 4.04 -14.70
N SER A 265 0.55 3.11 -14.68
CA SER A 265 1.43 2.82 -13.53
C SER A 265 2.58 3.82 -13.33
N GLY A 266 2.78 4.76 -14.25
CA GLY A 266 4.00 5.58 -14.25
C GLY A 266 5.28 4.82 -14.62
N GLY A 267 5.16 3.54 -15.01
CA GLY A 267 6.29 2.68 -15.43
C GLY A 267 6.98 1.91 -14.30
N TRP A 268 6.51 2.00 -13.05
CA TRP A 268 7.04 1.20 -11.96
C TRP A 268 6.10 0.05 -11.58
N SER A 269 6.66 -1.06 -11.11
CA SER A 269 5.90 -2.30 -10.87
C SER A 269 5.28 -2.32 -9.49
N HIS A 270 3.94 -2.35 -9.44
CA HIS A 270 3.16 -2.39 -8.22
C HIS A 270 1.74 -2.93 -8.48
N LEU A 271 1.10 -3.37 -7.43
CA LEU A 271 -0.35 -3.53 -7.40
C LEU A 271 -0.97 -2.25 -6.86
N HIS A 272 -1.77 -1.56 -7.66
CA HIS A 272 -2.71 -0.58 -7.13
C HIS A 272 -3.95 -1.33 -6.63
N PHE A 273 -4.12 -1.36 -5.31
CA PHE A 273 -5.23 -2.02 -4.62
C PHE A 273 -6.17 -0.99 -4.02
N GLU A 274 -7.43 -1.00 -4.42
CA GLU A 274 -8.40 -0.04 -3.95
C GLU A 274 -9.72 -0.73 -3.56
N ILE A 275 -10.32 -0.27 -2.45
CA ILE A 275 -11.65 -0.69 -1.99
C ILE A 275 -12.60 0.47 -2.23
N LYS A 276 -13.71 0.23 -2.92
CA LYS A 276 -14.79 1.19 -3.13
C LYS A 276 -16.05 0.76 -2.42
N SER A 277 -16.67 1.70 -1.71
CA SER A 277 -17.96 1.49 -1.06
C SER A 277 -18.85 2.74 -1.18
N ARG A 278 -20.15 2.59 -0.92
CA ARG A 278 -21.04 3.75 -0.75
C ARG A 278 -20.61 4.51 0.50
N GLN A 279 -20.36 5.79 0.33
CA GLN A 279 -19.91 6.70 1.39
C GLN A 279 -21.09 7.45 2.03
N PRO A 280 -20.91 8.11 3.19
CA PRO A 280 -21.97 8.87 3.83
C PRO A 280 -22.63 9.93 2.94
N SER A 281 -21.91 10.46 1.94
CA SER A 281 -22.44 11.35 0.92
C SER A 281 -23.43 10.68 -0.07
N GLY A 282 -23.57 9.35 -0.02
CA GLY A 282 -24.31 8.56 -1.03
C GLY A 282 -23.52 8.26 -2.29
N LYS A 283 -22.34 8.84 -2.48
CA LYS A 283 -21.46 8.60 -3.63
C LYS A 283 -20.65 7.32 -3.45
N TRP A 284 -20.21 6.72 -4.54
CA TRP A 284 -19.11 5.76 -4.49
C TRP A 284 -17.82 6.50 -4.11
N GLY A 285 -17.04 5.90 -3.24
CA GLY A 285 -15.78 6.48 -2.82
C GLY A 285 -14.83 5.46 -2.22
N THR A 286 -13.57 5.84 -2.07
CA THR A 286 -12.53 5.00 -1.51
C THR A 286 -12.82 4.71 -0.04
N GLN A 287 -12.79 3.42 0.31
CA GLN A 287 -12.67 2.92 1.66
C GLN A 287 -11.19 2.66 1.91
N GLU A 288 -10.56 3.47 2.74
CA GLU A 288 -9.14 3.33 3.03
C GLU A 288 -8.82 1.93 3.55
N GLY A 289 -7.84 1.24 2.94
CA GLY A 289 -7.57 -0.19 3.13
C GLY A 289 -6.45 -0.52 4.10
N TYR A 290 -5.63 0.46 4.53
CA TYR A 290 -4.40 0.20 5.26
C TYR A 290 -4.60 -0.64 6.54
N ALA A 291 -5.57 -0.26 7.39
CA ALA A 291 -5.88 -1.01 8.61
C ALA A 291 -6.31 -2.46 8.31
N PHE A 292 -7.07 -2.68 7.23
CA PHE A 292 -7.54 -4.02 6.82
C PHE A 292 -6.37 -4.87 6.32
N LEU A 293 -5.50 -4.30 5.50
CA LEU A 293 -4.30 -4.95 4.98
C LEU A 293 -3.32 -5.29 6.11
N TRP A 294 -3.11 -4.34 7.03
CA TRP A 294 -2.30 -4.56 8.23
C TRP A 294 -2.81 -5.76 9.03
N GLU A 295 -4.09 -5.74 9.40
CA GLU A 295 -4.69 -6.80 10.22
C GLU A 295 -4.68 -8.15 9.51
N ALA A 296 -4.92 -8.17 8.20
CA ALA A 296 -4.84 -9.38 7.38
C ALA A 296 -3.42 -9.95 7.35
N TYR A 297 -2.42 -9.08 7.11
CA TYR A 297 -1.01 -9.49 7.09
C TYR A 297 -0.56 -10.04 8.45
N GLN A 298 -0.92 -9.37 9.55
CA GLN A 298 -0.62 -9.84 10.90
C GLN A 298 -1.20 -11.25 11.16
N ARG A 299 -2.42 -11.49 10.73
CA ARG A 299 -3.08 -12.80 10.88
C ARG A 299 -2.48 -13.89 10.01
N GLN A 300 -1.98 -13.56 8.81
CA GLN A 300 -1.41 -14.53 7.86
C GLN A 300 0.02 -14.91 8.19
N HIS A 301 0.84 -13.94 8.55
CA HIS A 301 2.29 -14.08 8.61
C HIS A 301 2.85 -14.03 10.04
N HIS A 302 2.03 -13.62 11.02
CA HIS A 302 2.40 -13.54 12.44
C HIS A 302 3.76 -12.87 12.70
N PRO A 303 4.06 -11.70 12.08
CA PRO A 303 5.32 -11.02 12.32
C PRO A 303 5.40 -10.63 13.80
N LYS A 304 6.52 -10.93 14.44
CA LYS A 304 6.73 -10.60 15.85
C LYS A 304 6.94 -9.10 16.08
N VAL A 305 7.65 -8.48 15.14
CA VAL A 305 7.88 -7.03 15.06
C VAL A 305 7.62 -6.57 13.63
N THR A 306 7.03 -5.40 13.47
CA THR A 306 6.90 -4.70 12.19
C THR A 306 7.46 -3.30 12.36
N ALA A 307 8.55 -3.00 11.68
CA ALA A 307 9.11 -1.65 11.61
C ALA A 307 8.30 -0.81 10.63
N VAL A 308 8.09 0.47 10.96
CA VAL A 308 7.40 1.43 10.10
C VAL A 308 8.13 2.76 10.17
N ALA A 309 8.79 3.16 9.08
CA ALA A 309 9.53 4.41 8.91
C ALA A 309 8.80 5.32 7.91
N ARG A 310 7.56 5.65 8.20
CA ARG A 310 6.64 6.37 7.29
C ARG A 310 6.03 7.60 7.96
N PRO A 311 5.57 8.58 7.18
CA PRO A 311 5.60 8.69 5.72
C PRO A 311 6.97 9.03 5.15
N HIS A 312 7.09 9.00 3.81
CA HIS A 312 8.25 9.57 3.10
C HIS A 312 8.20 11.11 3.08
N HIS A 313 9.35 11.74 2.87
CA HIS A 313 9.47 13.21 2.90
C HIS A 313 9.92 13.77 1.55
N LEU A 314 9.47 15.00 1.25
CA LEU A 314 9.93 15.84 0.14
C LEU A 314 10.30 17.22 0.71
N ILE A 315 11.56 17.61 0.56
CA ILE A 315 12.12 18.81 1.21
C ILE A 315 13.15 19.50 0.31
N TRP A 316 13.55 20.70 0.68
CA TRP A 316 14.69 21.40 0.10
C TRP A 316 15.99 21.02 0.78
N THR A 317 17.13 21.20 0.07
CA THR A 317 18.45 21.20 0.70
C THR A 317 18.51 22.21 1.85
N GLY A 318 19.10 21.79 2.98
CA GLY A 318 19.21 22.57 4.23
C GLY A 318 18.00 22.44 5.16
N ASP A 319 16.91 21.79 4.74
CA ASP A 319 15.76 21.58 5.61
C ASP A 319 16.00 20.41 6.58
N THR A 320 15.33 20.50 7.72
CA THR A 320 15.31 19.45 8.74
C THR A 320 13.94 18.76 8.75
N VAL A 321 13.95 17.44 8.78
CA VAL A 321 12.72 16.62 8.97
C VAL A 321 12.82 15.77 10.22
N THR A 322 11.68 15.44 10.80
CA THR A 322 11.57 14.42 11.83
C THR A 322 11.25 13.09 11.17
N LEU A 323 12.20 12.15 11.19
CA LEU A 323 11.96 10.76 10.82
C LEU A 323 11.20 10.09 11.97
N ASP A 324 10.10 9.41 11.65
CA ASP A 324 9.17 8.87 12.65
C ASP A 324 9.03 7.35 12.50
N ALA A 325 9.42 6.62 13.55
CA ALA A 325 9.26 5.18 13.69
C ALA A 325 8.18 4.79 14.72
N SER A 326 7.43 5.75 15.27
CA SER A 326 6.49 5.52 16.38
C SER A 326 5.30 4.62 16.01
N GLU A 327 5.02 4.44 14.71
CA GLU A 327 4.00 3.53 14.20
C GLU A 327 4.47 2.07 14.11
N SER A 328 5.74 1.77 14.44
CA SER A 328 6.24 0.40 14.54
C SER A 328 5.49 -0.37 15.63
N ARG A 329 5.30 -1.67 15.44
CA ARG A 329 4.50 -2.52 16.32
C ARG A 329 5.23 -3.81 16.69
N SER A 330 5.01 -4.29 17.92
CA SER A 330 5.47 -5.59 18.39
C SER A 330 4.33 -6.36 19.02
N VAL A 331 4.23 -7.66 18.78
CA VAL A 331 3.24 -8.56 19.37
C VAL A 331 3.84 -9.44 20.47
N THR A 332 5.18 -9.48 20.60
CA THR A 332 5.94 -10.32 21.54
C THR A 332 6.79 -9.50 22.50
N GLY A 333 6.19 -8.54 23.18
CA GLY A 333 6.88 -7.64 24.10
C GLY A 333 6.94 -6.19 23.61
N ALA A 334 7.45 -5.29 24.43
CA ALA A 334 7.58 -3.89 24.09
C ALA A 334 8.75 -3.67 23.10
N ILE A 335 8.64 -2.66 22.24
CA ILE A 335 9.80 -2.19 21.48
C ILE A 335 10.74 -1.47 22.46
N GLU A 336 12.00 -1.89 22.50
CA GLU A 336 13.03 -1.31 23.39
C GLU A 336 13.99 -0.40 22.64
N ASN A 337 14.31 -0.74 21.38
CA ASN A 337 15.29 0.01 20.60
C ASN A 337 14.74 0.40 19.24
N TYR A 338 15.00 1.66 18.88
CA TYR A 338 14.87 2.22 17.54
C TYR A 338 16.26 2.74 17.18
N GLU A 339 16.90 2.11 16.17
CA GLU A 339 18.23 2.46 15.69
C GLU A 339 18.11 2.96 14.25
N TRP A 340 18.60 4.16 13.99
CA TRP A 340 18.68 4.76 12.67
C TRP A 340 20.11 4.72 12.18
N HIS A 341 20.32 4.25 10.96
CA HIS A 341 21.61 4.27 10.27
C HIS A 341 21.43 5.09 9.01
N PHE A 342 22.25 6.14 8.89
CA PHE A 342 22.16 7.10 7.82
C PHE A 342 23.20 6.85 6.74
N GLU A 343 22.93 7.30 5.50
CA GLU A 343 23.82 7.09 4.37
C GLU A 343 25.22 7.71 4.55
N ASP A 344 25.36 8.75 5.37
CA ASP A 344 26.65 9.36 5.71
C ASP A 344 27.45 8.57 6.76
N GLY A 345 26.91 7.41 7.20
CA GLY A 345 27.52 6.55 8.21
C GLY A 345 27.26 6.99 9.66
N THR A 346 26.53 8.08 9.87
CA THR A 346 26.09 8.47 11.23
C THR A 346 24.93 7.64 11.70
N THR A 347 24.66 7.65 13.00
CA THR A 347 23.55 6.90 13.61
C THR A 347 22.79 7.78 14.60
N ALA A 348 21.52 7.41 14.85
CA ALA A 348 20.70 8.01 15.90
C ALA A 348 19.84 6.95 16.55
N SER A 349 19.24 7.26 17.71
CA SER A 349 18.38 6.37 18.46
C SER A 349 17.12 7.09 18.91
N GLY A 350 16.02 6.35 18.97
CA GLY A 350 14.72 6.84 19.41
C GLY A 350 13.63 6.70 18.35
N PRO A 351 12.35 6.72 18.77
CA PRO A 351 11.23 6.56 17.85
C PRO A 351 11.05 7.75 16.90
N ARG A 352 11.61 8.92 17.26
CA ARG A 352 11.63 10.14 16.44
C ARG A 352 12.99 10.77 16.49
N VAL A 353 13.54 11.11 15.33
CA VAL A 353 14.85 11.75 15.19
C VAL A 353 14.79 12.86 14.16
N ASP A 354 15.34 14.02 14.50
CA ASP A 354 15.47 15.13 13.57
C ASP A 354 16.75 14.99 12.76
N ARG A 355 16.66 15.23 11.45
CA ARG A 355 17.79 15.18 10.54
C ARG A 355 17.72 16.29 9.50
N THR A 356 18.85 16.96 9.29
CA THR A 356 19.05 17.97 8.24
C THR A 356 19.74 17.34 7.03
N TYR A 357 19.29 17.72 5.83
CA TYR A 357 19.83 17.21 4.56
C TYR A 357 20.41 18.35 3.73
N ASP A 358 21.73 18.37 3.61
CA ASP A 358 22.46 19.43 2.88
C ASP A 358 22.77 19.05 1.42
N THR A 359 22.56 17.79 1.03
CA THR A 359 22.83 17.31 -0.32
C THR A 359 21.54 16.89 -1.02
N PRO A 360 21.34 17.31 -2.30
CA PRO A 360 20.17 16.89 -3.06
C PRO A 360 20.26 15.40 -3.41
N GLY A 361 19.12 14.74 -3.48
CA GLY A 361 19.03 13.34 -3.85
C GLY A 361 17.83 12.64 -3.24
N ARG A 362 17.71 11.35 -3.53
CA ARG A 362 16.77 10.44 -2.86
C ARG A 362 17.55 9.60 -1.86
N HIS A 363 17.43 9.98 -0.60
CA HIS A 363 18.03 9.26 0.53
C HIS A 363 17.12 8.14 1.01
N SER A 364 17.73 7.04 1.47
CA SER A 364 17.01 5.86 2.00
C SER A 364 17.65 5.49 3.33
N GLU A 365 17.09 6.01 4.43
CA GLU A 365 17.64 5.85 5.77
C GLU A 365 17.10 4.57 6.43
N ILE A 366 17.97 3.79 7.03
CA ILE A 366 17.65 2.49 7.60
C ILE A 366 17.13 2.65 9.02
N LEU A 367 15.93 2.14 9.27
CA LEU A 367 15.38 1.94 10.61
C LEU A 367 15.52 0.46 10.99
N LYS A 368 16.12 0.20 12.14
CA LYS A 368 16.11 -1.10 12.80
C LYS A 368 15.34 -0.99 14.11
N VAL A 369 14.36 -1.87 14.30
CA VAL A 369 13.54 -1.93 15.51
C VAL A 369 13.78 -3.26 16.22
N THR A 370 14.01 -3.21 17.54
CA THR A 370 14.22 -4.41 18.35
C THR A 370 13.27 -4.40 19.53
N ASN A 371 12.60 -5.53 19.80
CA ASN A 371 11.72 -5.68 20.95
C ASN A 371 12.45 -6.35 22.15
N SER A 372 11.78 -6.40 23.30
CA SER A 372 12.30 -7.01 24.54
C SER A 372 12.55 -8.53 24.44
N ALA A 373 12.04 -9.20 23.41
CA ALA A 373 12.31 -10.60 23.14
C ALA A 373 13.54 -10.81 22.21
N GLY A 374 14.15 -9.71 21.74
CA GLY A 374 15.29 -9.75 20.80
C GLY A 374 14.87 -9.94 19.33
N ASP A 375 13.58 -9.89 19.02
CA ASP A 375 13.12 -9.94 17.64
C ASP A 375 13.40 -8.61 16.94
N VAL A 376 13.83 -8.66 15.67
CA VAL A 376 14.27 -7.50 14.90
C VAL A 376 13.44 -7.36 13.62
N ALA A 377 13.15 -6.12 13.24
CA ALA A 377 12.58 -5.76 11.95
C ALA A 377 13.25 -4.50 11.38
N TYR A 378 13.18 -4.35 10.07
CA TYR A 378 13.75 -3.22 9.34
C TYR A 378 12.69 -2.56 8.47
N ASP A 379 12.81 -1.24 8.30
CA ASP A 379 12.13 -0.44 7.28
C ASP A 379 13.04 0.73 6.86
N PHE A 380 12.65 1.45 5.83
CA PHE A 380 13.49 2.49 5.21
C PHE A 380 12.70 3.78 5.05
N ALA A 381 13.21 4.88 5.65
CA ALA A 381 12.65 6.21 5.45
C ALA A 381 13.23 6.81 4.17
N VAL A 382 12.37 7.15 3.21
CA VAL A 382 12.78 7.85 2.00
C VAL A 382 12.63 9.34 2.19
N VAL A 383 13.70 10.09 1.90
CA VAL A 383 13.71 11.54 1.90
C VAL A 383 14.19 12.04 0.54
N MET A 384 13.27 12.63 -0.22
CA MET A 384 13.60 13.33 -1.47
C MET A 384 14.00 14.76 -1.16
N VAL A 385 15.24 15.12 -1.49
CA VAL A 385 15.83 16.42 -1.24
C VAL A 385 16.06 17.14 -2.55
N VAL A 386 15.33 18.22 -2.78
CA VAL A 386 15.43 19.02 -4.00
C VAL A 386 16.48 20.11 -3.78
N ASP A 387 17.34 20.35 -4.78
CA ASP A 387 18.35 21.39 -4.70
C ASP A 387 17.68 22.78 -4.72
N ARG A 388 17.86 23.54 -3.65
CA ARG A 388 17.32 24.90 -3.54
C ARG A 388 17.99 25.86 -4.51
N ALA A 389 19.26 25.62 -4.88
CA ALA A 389 19.98 26.43 -5.84
C ALA A 389 19.63 26.08 -7.30
N HIS A 390 19.22 24.85 -7.54
CA HIS A 390 18.87 24.32 -8.86
C HIS A 390 17.53 23.59 -8.82
N PRO A 391 16.40 24.29 -8.58
CA PRO A 391 15.09 23.69 -8.39
C PRO A 391 14.53 23.03 -9.66
N ASP A 392 15.14 23.28 -10.81
CA ASP A 392 14.83 22.68 -12.11
C ASP A 392 15.52 21.31 -12.33
N TRP A 393 16.48 20.94 -11.47
CA TRP A 393 17.10 19.62 -11.56
C TRP A 393 16.16 18.56 -11.03
N LEU A 394 15.87 17.58 -11.86
CA LEU A 394 15.07 16.44 -11.45
C LEU A 394 15.89 15.56 -10.50
N VAL A 395 15.31 15.24 -9.35
CA VAL A 395 15.89 14.27 -8.42
C VAL A 395 15.61 12.87 -8.99
N PRO A 396 16.65 12.06 -9.24
CA PRO A 396 16.43 10.66 -9.61
C PRO A 396 15.65 9.95 -8.51
N SER A 397 14.73 9.07 -8.89
CA SER A 397 14.09 8.16 -7.96
C SER A 397 14.35 6.71 -8.39
N ILE A 398 14.35 5.79 -7.44
CA ILE A 398 14.70 4.40 -7.68
C ILE A 398 13.63 3.50 -7.09
N HIS A 399 13.16 2.55 -7.89
CA HIS A 399 12.30 1.47 -7.44
C HIS A 399 13.07 0.16 -7.55
N ALA A 400 13.41 -0.40 -6.38
CA ALA A 400 14.11 -1.66 -6.24
C ALA A 400 13.17 -2.70 -5.59
N ASN A 401 13.28 -3.95 -6.01
CA ASN A 401 12.53 -5.05 -5.45
C ASN A 401 13.27 -6.38 -5.64
N TYR A 402 12.80 -7.43 -4.95
CA TYR A 402 13.39 -8.76 -5.05
C TYR A 402 12.33 -9.86 -4.95
N TYR A 403 12.68 -11.06 -5.42
CA TYR A 403 11.81 -12.23 -5.37
C TYR A 403 12.66 -13.53 -5.31
N PRO A 404 12.25 -14.55 -4.51
CA PRO A 404 11.14 -14.56 -3.56
C PRO A 404 11.41 -13.68 -2.34
N THR A 405 10.35 -13.31 -1.57
CA THR A 405 10.50 -12.50 -0.34
C THR A 405 10.38 -13.33 0.94
N PHE A 406 9.98 -14.60 0.84
CA PHE A 406 9.87 -15.57 1.93
C PHE A 406 10.58 -16.86 1.59
N GLY A 407 10.96 -17.62 2.62
CA GLY A 407 11.48 -18.98 2.49
C GLY A 407 12.83 -19.07 1.77
N ILE A 408 13.61 -18.00 1.76
CA ILE A 408 14.94 -17.97 1.14
C ILE A 408 15.90 -18.74 2.05
N ARG A 409 16.62 -19.69 1.48
CA ARG A 409 17.64 -20.50 2.16
C ARG A 409 19.03 -20.17 1.64
N PRO A 410 20.10 -20.52 2.37
CA PRO A 410 21.47 -20.37 1.88
C PRO A 410 21.65 -21.04 0.51
N GLY A 411 22.19 -20.29 -0.46
CA GLY A 411 22.40 -20.75 -1.82
C GLY A 411 21.21 -20.67 -2.76
N ASP A 412 20.02 -20.33 -2.30
CA ASP A 412 18.87 -20.10 -3.18
C ASP A 412 19.08 -18.87 -4.07
N PRO A 413 18.62 -18.91 -5.33
CA PRO A 413 18.68 -17.75 -6.20
C PRO A 413 17.62 -16.71 -5.77
N VAL A 414 18.05 -15.48 -5.54
CA VAL A 414 17.19 -14.33 -5.34
C VAL A 414 17.32 -13.41 -6.54
N THR A 415 16.21 -13.13 -7.20
CA THR A 415 16.15 -12.20 -8.34
C THR A 415 15.95 -10.79 -7.82
N PHE A 416 16.81 -9.86 -8.21
CA PHE A 416 16.72 -8.44 -7.92
C PHE A 416 16.37 -7.69 -9.19
N LYS A 417 15.46 -6.74 -9.08
CA LYS A 417 15.07 -5.85 -10.16
C LYS A 417 15.17 -4.41 -9.69
N VAL A 418 15.64 -3.53 -10.56
CA VAL A 418 15.72 -2.09 -10.30
C VAL A 418 15.35 -1.30 -11.52
N ARG A 419 14.65 -0.20 -11.32
CA ARG A 419 14.42 0.83 -12.33
C ARG A 419 14.63 2.19 -11.68
N THR A 420 15.48 2.99 -12.29
CA THR A 420 15.65 4.40 -11.92
C THR A 420 14.78 5.27 -12.81
N PHE A 421 14.27 6.34 -12.28
CA PHE A 421 13.40 7.32 -12.94
C PHE A 421 14.10 8.68 -12.96
N ASN A 422 13.68 9.55 -13.84
CA ASN A 422 14.17 10.92 -13.98
C ASN A 422 15.65 11.05 -14.39
N THR A 423 16.27 9.97 -14.83
CA THR A 423 17.63 10.02 -15.43
C THR A 423 17.88 8.79 -16.30
N THR A 424 18.58 9.00 -17.39
CA THR A 424 19.17 7.94 -18.23
C THR A 424 20.69 7.86 -18.05
N ASP A 425 21.29 8.72 -17.24
CA ASP A 425 22.74 8.78 -17.02
C ASP A 425 23.19 7.72 -16.00
N GLY A 426 24.44 7.26 -16.12
CA GLY A 426 25.07 6.34 -15.17
C GLY A 426 24.44 4.94 -15.20
N SER A 427 24.74 4.15 -14.19
CA SER A 427 24.27 2.77 -13.98
C SER A 427 23.89 2.57 -12.53
N GLU A 428 23.04 1.60 -12.26
CA GLU A 428 22.73 1.15 -10.91
C GLU A 428 23.85 0.23 -10.41
N VAL A 429 24.29 0.47 -9.17
CA VAL A 429 25.30 -0.34 -8.48
C VAL A 429 24.66 -1.02 -7.27
N TRP A 430 24.62 -2.34 -7.29
CA TRP A 430 24.14 -3.17 -6.20
C TRP A 430 25.25 -3.56 -5.23
N ASN A 431 25.00 -3.40 -3.93
CA ASN A 431 25.75 -3.98 -2.83
C ASN A 431 24.82 -4.89 -2.03
N PHE A 432 25.11 -6.19 -1.99
CA PHE A 432 24.23 -7.18 -1.37
C PHE A 432 24.38 -7.28 0.16
N GLY A 433 25.32 -6.55 0.76
CA GLY A 433 25.52 -6.52 2.22
C GLY A 433 26.16 -7.77 2.82
N ASP A 434 26.65 -8.71 2.01
CA ASP A 434 27.29 -9.96 2.43
C ASP A 434 28.80 -10.01 2.17
N GLY A 435 29.37 -8.88 1.73
CA GLY A 435 30.80 -8.75 1.39
C GLY A 435 31.17 -9.27 0.00
N SER A 436 30.21 -9.71 -0.81
CA SER A 436 30.43 -10.05 -2.21
C SER A 436 30.75 -8.80 -3.04
N PRO A 437 31.40 -8.94 -4.22
CA PRO A 437 31.64 -7.83 -5.12
C PRO A 437 30.33 -7.11 -5.53
N GLU A 438 30.41 -5.81 -5.69
CA GLU A 438 29.31 -5.01 -6.25
C GLU A 438 28.97 -5.42 -7.67
N VAL A 439 27.70 -5.28 -8.03
CA VAL A 439 27.19 -5.63 -9.36
C VAL A 439 26.58 -4.40 -10.02
N GLU A 440 27.14 -4.02 -11.17
CA GLU A 440 26.63 -2.93 -11.98
C GLU A 440 25.59 -3.45 -12.99
N VAL A 441 24.45 -2.74 -13.09
CA VAL A 441 23.38 -3.01 -14.05
C VAL A 441 22.88 -1.68 -14.63
N HIS A 442 22.08 -1.73 -15.71
CA HIS A 442 21.56 -0.51 -16.34
C HIS A 442 20.07 -0.68 -16.67
N SER A 443 19.21 0.10 -16.02
CA SER A 443 17.81 0.26 -16.38
C SER A 443 17.61 1.39 -17.39
N ASP A 444 16.46 1.40 -18.06
CA ASP A 444 16.16 2.35 -19.13
C ASP A 444 15.91 3.80 -18.69
N GLY A 445 15.96 4.11 -17.40
CA GLY A 445 15.67 5.45 -16.87
C GLY A 445 14.19 5.85 -17.00
N ASN A 446 13.30 4.88 -17.24
CA ASN A 446 11.88 5.09 -17.57
C ASN A 446 11.68 5.89 -18.86
N ALA A 447 12.61 5.80 -19.81
CA ALA A 447 12.52 6.48 -21.12
C ALA A 447 11.26 6.06 -21.90
N VAL A 448 10.81 4.81 -21.72
CA VAL A 448 9.52 4.31 -22.22
C VAL A 448 8.78 3.63 -21.06
N GLN A 449 7.72 4.25 -20.55
CA GLN A 449 7.03 3.79 -19.32
C GLN A 449 6.70 2.29 -19.30
N LEU A 450 6.17 1.75 -20.38
CA LEU A 450 5.76 0.35 -20.47
C LEU A 450 6.78 -0.55 -21.19
N ALA A 451 8.05 -0.11 -21.31
CA ALA A 451 9.09 -0.95 -21.92
C ALA A 451 9.15 -2.33 -21.23
N PRO A 452 9.08 -3.44 -22.00
CA PRO A 452 9.13 -4.79 -21.42
C PRO A 452 10.40 -5.07 -20.63
N ASP A 453 11.51 -4.45 -21.03
CA ASP A 453 12.87 -4.58 -20.50
C ASP A 453 13.33 -3.32 -19.72
N GLY A 454 12.39 -2.47 -19.28
CA GLY A 454 12.72 -1.23 -18.59
C GLY A 454 13.45 -1.44 -17.25
N TYR A 455 13.18 -2.55 -16.56
CA TYR A 455 13.91 -2.93 -15.34
C TYR A 455 15.21 -3.65 -15.67
N ALA A 456 16.30 -3.25 -15.03
CA ALA A 456 17.51 -4.05 -14.98
C ALA A 456 17.33 -5.19 -13.98
N ILE A 457 17.87 -6.37 -14.32
CA ILE A 457 17.67 -7.60 -13.56
C ILE A 457 19.04 -8.21 -13.24
N THR A 458 19.22 -8.62 -11.99
CA THR A 458 20.35 -9.43 -11.55
C THR A 458 19.90 -10.53 -10.61
N SER A 459 20.76 -11.49 -10.31
CA SER A 459 20.49 -12.56 -9.35
C SER A 459 21.65 -12.69 -8.39
N HIS A 460 21.32 -12.92 -7.12
CA HIS A 460 22.31 -13.14 -6.07
C HIS A 460 21.99 -14.39 -5.25
N ARG A 461 23.01 -15.01 -4.61
CA ARG A 461 22.88 -16.14 -3.71
C ARG A 461 23.62 -15.85 -2.43
N PHE A 462 22.89 -15.72 -1.34
CA PHE A 462 23.49 -15.57 0.00
C PHE A 462 23.98 -16.89 0.51
N ALA A 463 25.23 -16.96 0.95
CA ALA A 463 25.87 -18.21 1.37
C ALA A 463 25.50 -18.62 2.81
N GLN A 464 25.05 -17.71 3.65
CA GLN A 464 24.76 -17.93 5.06
C GLN A 464 23.34 -17.45 5.42
N PRO A 465 22.71 -18.05 6.46
CA PRO A 465 21.48 -17.47 7.00
C PRO A 465 21.77 -16.13 7.69
N GLY A 466 20.80 -15.22 7.65
CA GLY A 466 20.93 -13.89 8.27
C GLY A 466 19.98 -12.87 7.67
N ASP A 467 20.10 -11.66 8.19
CA ASP A 467 19.41 -10.48 7.68
C ASP A 467 20.42 -9.64 6.88
N TYR A 468 20.12 -9.40 5.61
CA TYR A 468 20.97 -8.65 4.69
C TYR A 468 20.29 -7.34 4.30
N LEU A 469 21.01 -6.24 4.48
CA LEU A 469 20.59 -4.91 4.03
C LEU A 469 21.23 -4.67 2.66
N VAL A 470 20.45 -4.89 1.63
CA VAL A 470 20.88 -4.75 0.25
C VAL A 470 20.68 -3.30 -0.16
N LYS A 471 21.72 -2.69 -0.73
CA LYS A 471 21.69 -1.32 -1.24
C LYS A 471 21.82 -1.30 -2.76
N VAL A 472 21.11 -0.39 -3.41
CA VAL A 472 21.31 -0.03 -4.81
C VAL A 472 21.33 1.49 -4.94
N GLU A 473 22.24 2.01 -5.76
CA GLU A 473 22.35 3.44 -5.99
C GLU A 473 22.64 3.78 -7.45
N ARG A 474 22.22 4.97 -7.88
CA ARG A 474 22.52 5.56 -9.20
C ARG A 474 22.63 7.06 -9.08
N SER A 475 23.54 7.67 -9.83
CA SER A 475 23.70 9.13 -9.92
C SER A 475 23.42 9.61 -11.33
N ASN A 476 22.85 10.82 -11.45
CA ASN A 476 22.69 11.50 -12.74
C ASN A 476 23.96 12.32 -13.08
N SER A 477 23.95 12.99 -14.24
CA SER A 477 25.07 13.84 -14.72
C SER A 477 25.34 15.08 -13.86
N HIS A 478 24.40 15.47 -13.00
CA HIS A 478 24.60 16.55 -12.02
C HIS A 478 25.20 16.05 -10.69
N GLY A 479 25.47 14.75 -10.57
CA GLY A 479 25.93 14.15 -9.32
C GLY A 479 24.83 13.93 -8.28
N VAL A 480 23.57 14.18 -8.63
CA VAL A 480 22.42 13.91 -7.74
C VAL A 480 22.19 12.41 -7.70
N LYS A 481 22.18 11.86 -6.49
CA LYS A 481 22.12 10.42 -6.24
C LYS A 481 20.71 9.99 -5.83
N ALA A 482 20.31 8.78 -6.28
CA ALA A 482 19.20 8.03 -5.72
C ALA A 482 19.73 6.75 -5.05
N VAL A 483 19.28 6.49 -3.84
CA VAL A 483 19.59 5.28 -3.07
C VAL A 483 18.31 4.53 -2.75
N GLY A 484 18.34 3.20 -2.84
CA GLY A 484 17.29 2.32 -2.39
C GLY A 484 17.88 1.20 -1.53
N HIS A 485 17.16 0.81 -0.47
CA HIS A 485 17.50 -0.31 0.37
C HIS A 485 16.41 -1.39 0.33
N LEU A 486 16.83 -2.63 0.52
CA LEU A 486 15.96 -3.80 0.67
C LEU A 486 16.44 -4.63 1.86
N HIS A 487 15.51 -5.23 2.59
CA HIS A 487 15.83 -6.18 3.64
C HIS A 487 15.53 -7.60 3.15
N VAL A 488 16.56 -8.39 2.99
CA VAL A 488 16.49 -9.81 2.62
C VAL A 488 16.80 -10.67 3.83
N ARG A 489 15.87 -11.53 4.21
CA ARG A 489 16.07 -12.51 5.26
C ARG A 489 16.31 -13.88 4.66
N VAL A 490 17.46 -14.48 4.97
CA VAL A 490 17.82 -15.84 4.63
C VAL A 490 17.61 -16.70 5.88
N GLU A 491 16.73 -17.67 5.78
CA GLU A 491 16.28 -18.49 6.90
C GLU A 491 17.30 -19.60 7.20
N THR A 492 17.39 -20.03 8.46
CA THR A 492 18.04 -21.30 8.81
C THR A 492 17.20 -22.46 8.30
N GLU A 493 17.82 -23.58 7.97
CA GLU A 493 17.13 -24.81 7.54
C GLU A 493 16.03 -25.28 8.50
#